data_4bbbf08927a282a937cdceff62b17a16
#
_entry.id   4bbbf08927a282a937cdceff62b17a16
#
_cell.length_a   1.000
_cell.length_b   1.000
_cell.length_c   1.000
_cell.angle_alpha   90.00
_cell.angle_beta   90.00
_cell.angle_gamma   90.00
#
_symmetry.space_group_name_H-M   'P 1'
#
loop_
_entity.id
_entity.type
_entity.pdbx_description
1 polymer ?
#
loop_
_entity_poly.entity_id
_entity_poly.type
_entity_poly.pdbx_seq_one_letter_code
_entity_poly.pdbx_strand_id
1 'polypeptide(L)'
;MIYVIDHKDSFTHNVVHQFSLFDNVECDDFSKINNSKLNQASTIVFSPGPGSPKDYPLSSKIYKKFKGKKKIIGICLGFQQILFSEGASIIEQSKIYHGFQSEVLVNKSSKLFNTGRKFKVGRYHSLKLKEPFVAENFDITMRCVISGAAMS
;
A
#
# COMPACT_ATOMS: atom_id res chain seq x y z
N MET A 1 14.26 0.42 -12.74
CA MET A 1 13.88 1.70 -12.10
C MET A 1 12.53 1.56 -11.40
N ILE A 2 12.44 2.08 -10.20
CA ILE A 2 11.22 2.15 -9.37
C ILE A 2 10.64 3.55 -9.47
N TYR A 3 9.32 3.67 -9.62
CA TYR A 3 8.62 4.94 -9.65
C TYR A 3 7.69 5.07 -8.44
N VAL A 4 7.96 6.03 -7.57
CA VAL A 4 7.17 6.30 -6.37
C VAL A 4 6.20 7.44 -6.67
N ILE A 5 4.92 7.21 -6.42
CA ILE A 5 3.88 8.23 -6.47
C ILE A 5 3.71 8.75 -5.07
N ASP A 6 4.11 10.01 -4.85
CA ASP A 6 4.06 10.68 -3.56
C ASP A 6 2.65 11.25 -3.30
N HIS A 7 1.97 10.72 -2.30
CA HIS A 7 0.69 11.22 -1.80
C HIS A 7 0.85 12.26 -0.68
N LYS A 8 2.02 12.91 -0.61
CA LYS A 8 2.34 13.99 0.35
C LYS A 8 2.35 13.53 1.81
N ASP A 9 2.92 12.36 2.04
CA ASP A 9 3.19 11.89 3.39
C ASP A 9 4.60 12.28 3.84
N SER A 10 4.75 12.64 5.10
CA SER A 10 6.06 12.96 5.68
C SER A 10 7.04 11.79 5.64
N PHE A 11 6.54 10.56 5.52
CA PHE A 11 7.33 9.34 5.46
C PHE A 11 7.73 8.94 4.03
N THR A 12 7.23 9.61 2.97
CA THR A 12 7.50 9.25 1.57
C THR A 12 8.99 9.22 1.28
N HIS A 13 9.78 10.18 1.78
CA HIS A 13 11.23 10.19 1.56
C HIS A 13 11.95 9.01 2.21
N ASN A 14 11.46 8.50 3.34
CA ASN A 14 11.99 7.26 3.93
C ASN A 14 11.69 6.05 3.04
N VAL A 15 10.50 6.01 2.44
CA VAL A 15 10.13 4.97 1.46
C VAL A 15 11.05 5.03 0.23
N VAL A 16 11.26 6.23 -0.33
CA VAL A 16 12.18 6.46 -1.46
C VAL A 16 13.58 5.97 -1.10
N HIS A 17 14.09 6.35 0.07
CA HIS A 17 15.41 5.92 0.54
C HIS A 17 15.51 4.37 0.63
N GLN A 18 14.52 3.71 1.22
CA GLN A 18 14.52 2.24 1.32
C GLN A 18 14.53 1.57 -0.06
N PHE A 19 13.77 2.07 -1.02
CA PHE A 19 13.77 1.52 -2.38
C PHE A 19 15.04 1.84 -3.16
N SER A 20 15.71 2.98 -2.88
CA SER A 20 16.97 3.34 -3.54
C SER A 20 18.14 2.40 -3.21
N LEU A 21 18.01 1.59 -2.15
CA LEU A 21 18.97 0.54 -1.84
C LEU A 21 18.91 -0.65 -2.82
N PHE A 22 17.87 -0.74 -3.64
CA PHE A 22 17.63 -1.86 -4.55
C PHE A 22 17.68 -1.48 -6.03
N ASP A 23 17.27 -0.25 -6.39
CA ASP A 23 17.22 0.20 -7.77
C ASP A 23 17.15 1.74 -7.81
N ASN A 24 17.37 2.33 -9.00
CA ASN A 24 17.14 3.76 -9.22
C ASN A 24 15.68 4.10 -8.96
N VAL A 25 15.44 5.16 -8.18
CA VAL A 25 14.11 5.62 -7.79
C VAL A 25 13.83 7.00 -8.34
N GLU A 26 12.70 7.14 -9.00
CA GLU A 26 12.08 8.43 -9.34
C GLU A 26 10.84 8.62 -8.46
N CYS A 27 10.62 9.84 -8.01
CA CYS A 27 9.50 10.16 -7.13
C CYS A 27 8.86 11.47 -7.59
N ASP A 28 7.57 11.42 -7.91
CA ASP A 28 6.80 12.60 -8.28
C ASP A 28 5.54 12.70 -7.42
N ASP A 29 5.13 13.95 -7.17
CA ASP A 29 3.84 14.29 -6.57
C ASP A 29 2.69 13.65 -7.38
N PHE A 30 1.71 13.07 -6.69
CA PHE A 30 0.57 12.39 -7.30
C PHE A 30 -0.20 13.25 -8.31
N SER A 31 -0.12 14.58 -8.21
CA SER A 31 -0.77 15.52 -9.13
C SER A 31 0.10 15.93 -10.33
N LYS A 32 1.41 15.59 -10.31
CA LYS A 32 2.40 16.02 -11.32
C LYS A 32 3.20 14.84 -11.87
N ILE A 33 2.52 13.78 -12.26
CA ILE A 33 3.14 12.54 -12.72
C ILE A 33 3.88 12.72 -14.05
N ASN A 34 5.16 12.36 -14.09
CA ASN A 34 5.91 12.24 -15.33
C ASN A 34 5.57 10.91 -16.04
N ASN A 35 4.70 10.98 -17.04
CA ASN A 35 4.23 9.80 -17.74
C ASN A 35 5.35 9.04 -18.49
N SER A 36 6.39 9.72 -18.96
CA SER A 36 7.53 9.06 -19.64
C SER A 36 8.28 8.17 -18.64
N LYS A 37 8.68 8.71 -17.49
CA LYS A 37 9.36 7.98 -16.42
C LYS A 37 8.47 6.85 -15.86
N LEU A 38 7.20 7.14 -15.62
CA LEU A 38 6.22 6.13 -15.16
C LEU A 38 6.11 4.96 -16.13
N ASN A 39 6.10 5.22 -17.47
CA ASN A 39 6.04 4.16 -18.46
C ASN A 39 7.33 3.33 -18.51
N GLN A 40 8.50 3.91 -18.24
CA GLN A 40 9.80 3.22 -18.22
C GLN A 40 10.01 2.39 -16.96
N ALA A 41 9.33 2.72 -15.86
CA ALA A 41 9.49 2.01 -14.59
C ALA A 41 9.08 0.53 -14.70
N SER A 42 9.83 -0.34 -14.04
CA SER A 42 9.50 -1.76 -13.85
C SER A 42 8.57 -1.98 -12.65
N THR A 43 8.65 -1.08 -11.68
CA THR A 43 7.88 -1.13 -10.43
C THR A 43 7.26 0.22 -10.13
N ILE A 44 5.99 0.24 -9.72
CA ILE A 44 5.27 1.42 -9.27
C ILE A 44 4.98 1.25 -7.77
N VAL A 45 5.28 2.28 -6.99
CA VAL A 45 5.00 2.31 -5.56
C VAL A 45 4.02 3.44 -5.27
N PHE A 46 2.88 3.10 -4.67
CA PHE A 46 1.96 4.07 -4.09
C PHE A 46 2.36 4.32 -2.64
N SER A 47 2.75 5.53 -2.31
CA SER A 47 3.23 5.92 -0.98
C SER A 47 2.12 5.93 0.07
N PRO A 48 2.49 6.05 1.37
CA PRO A 48 1.57 6.55 2.38
C PRO A 48 1.02 7.92 1.98
N GLY A 49 -0.05 8.37 2.64
CA GLY A 49 -0.65 9.68 2.39
C GLY A 49 -1.80 9.98 3.33
N PRO A 50 -2.21 11.26 3.43
CA PRO A 50 -3.39 11.66 4.18
C PRO A 50 -4.67 11.31 3.41
N GLY A 51 -5.82 11.44 4.08
CA GLY A 51 -7.14 11.26 3.49
C GLY A 51 -7.48 9.80 3.17
N SER A 52 -8.15 9.60 2.07
CA SER A 52 -8.67 8.31 1.62
C SER A 52 -8.38 8.05 0.13
N PRO A 53 -8.51 6.81 -0.34
CA PRO A 53 -8.32 6.51 -1.77
C PRO A 53 -9.21 7.31 -2.73
N LYS A 54 -10.37 7.78 -2.28
CA LYS A 54 -11.29 8.60 -3.08
C LYS A 54 -10.68 9.95 -3.48
N ASP A 55 -9.76 10.45 -2.68
CA ASP A 55 -9.11 11.75 -2.89
C ASP A 55 -8.04 11.69 -4.01
N TYR A 56 -7.70 10.47 -4.46
CA TYR A 56 -6.63 10.21 -5.43
C TYR A 56 -7.10 9.46 -6.69
N PRO A 57 -8.04 10.02 -7.47
CA PRO A 57 -8.60 9.32 -8.63
C PRO A 57 -7.57 9.01 -9.72
N LEU A 58 -6.50 9.83 -9.83
CA LEU A 58 -5.41 9.58 -10.77
C LEU A 58 -4.64 8.31 -10.40
N SER A 59 -4.41 8.06 -9.11
CA SER A 59 -3.75 6.83 -8.64
C SER A 59 -4.55 5.57 -8.99
N SER A 60 -5.89 5.62 -8.90
CA SER A 60 -6.76 4.54 -9.39
C SER A 60 -6.62 4.31 -10.89
N LYS A 61 -6.55 5.38 -11.68
CA LYS A 61 -6.34 5.27 -13.14
C LYS A 61 -4.98 4.64 -13.49
N ILE A 62 -3.94 5.06 -12.78
CA ILE A 62 -2.58 4.51 -12.95
C ILE A 62 -2.58 3.03 -12.56
N TYR A 63 -3.15 2.66 -11.43
CA TYR A 63 -3.26 1.27 -11.03
C TYR A 63 -3.93 0.41 -12.12
N LYS A 64 -5.10 0.79 -12.58
CA LYS A 64 -5.86 0.07 -13.62
C LYS A 64 -5.09 -0.06 -14.93
N LYS A 65 -4.33 0.99 -15.33
CA LYS A 65 -3.51 0.99 -16.55
C LYS A 65 -2.37 -0.02 -16.48
N PHE A 66 -1.75 -0.18 -15.31
CA PHE A 66 -0.52 -0.97 -15.14
C PHE A 66 -0.69 -2.29 -14.41
N LYS A 67 -1.86 -2.57 -13.84
CA LYS A 67 -2.22 -3.86 -13.27
C LYS A 67 -1.94 -5.00 -14.25
N GLY A 68 -1.25 -6.04 -13.79
CA GLY A 68 -0.83 -7.18 -14.60
C GLY A 68 0.33 -6.90 -15.58
N LYS A 69 0.81 -5.65 -15.71
CA LYS A 69 1.90 -5.26 -16.62
C LYS A 69 3.18 -4.87 -15.88
N LYS A 70 3.07 -4.37 -14.67
CA LYS A 70 4.18 -3.94 -13.82
C LYS A 70 4.02 -4.48 -12.41
N LYS A 71 5.13 -4.53 -11.66
CA LYS A 71 5.06 -4.75 -10.22
C LYS A 71 4.43 -3.52 -9.58
N ILE A 72 3.46 -3.70 -8.71
CA ILE A 72 2.80 -2.61 -8.00
C ILE A 72 2.87 -2.89 -6.50
N ILE A 73 3.30 -1.92 -5.74
CA ILE A 73 3.41 -1.98 -4.28
C ILE A 73 2.59 -0.82 -3.70
N GLY A 74 1.82 -1.08 -2.66
CA GLY A 74 1.09 -0.05 -1.93
C GLY A 74 1.46 -0.06 -0.45
N ILE A 75 1.73 1.12 0.11
CA ILE A 75 2.09 1.29 1.52
C ILE A 75 1.06 2.17 2.19
N CYS A 76 0.42 1.69 3.27
CA CYS A 76 -0.61 2.40 4.02
C CYS A 76 -1.77 2.86 3.11
N LEU A 77 -1.88 4.16 2.82
CA LEU A 77 -2.84 4.69 1.84
C LEU A 77 -2.70 3.99 0.48
N GLY A 78 -1.46 3.78 0.01
CA GLY A 78 -1.21 3.08 -1.26
C GLY A 78 -1.75 1.65 -1.29
N PHE A 79 -1.67 0.91 -0.17
CA PHE A 79 -2.31 -0.40 -0.02
C PHE A 79 -3.84 -0.28 -0.14
N GLN A 80 -4.44 0.68 0.55
CA GLN A 80 -5.88 0.95 0.47
C GLN A 80 -6.31 1.39 -0.92
N GLN A 81 -5.45 2.16 -1.63
CA GLN A 81 -5.69 2.62 -3.01
C GLN A 81 -5.79 1.46 -3.99
N ILE A 82 -4.92 0.46 -3.85
CA ILE A 82 -4.95 -0.77 -4.66
C ILE A 82 -6.27 -1.49 -4.44
N LEU A 83 -6.62 -1.78 -3.18
CA LEU A 83 -7.86 -2.48 -2.84
C LEU A 83 -9.11 -1.71 -3.27
N PHE A 84 -9.14 -0.41 -3.06
CA PHE A 84 -10.24 0.47 -3.51
C PHE A 84 -10.40 0.42 -5.04
N SER A 85 -9.30 0.40 -5.78
CA SER A 85 -9.32 0.30 -7.24
C SER A 85 -9.84 -1.06 -7.76
N GLU A 86 -9.82 -2.09 -6.91
CA GLU A 86 -10.41 -3.42 -7.12
C GLU A 86 -11.87 -3.52 -6.62
N GLY A 87 -12.45 -2.41 -6.17
CA GLY A 87 -13.84 -2.37 -5.72
C GLY A 87 -14.04 -2.57 -4.22
N ALA A 88 -12.96 -2.65 -3.45
CA ALA A 88 -13.07 -2.74 -1.99
C ALA A 88 -13.63 -1.44 -1.38
N SER A 89 -14.38 -1.58 -0.31
CA SER A 89 -14.76 -0.47 0.56
C SER A 89 -13.70 -0.26 1.62
N ILE A 90 -13.22 0.97 1.74
CA ILE A 90 -12.31 1.40 2.80
C ILE A 90 -13.13 2.21 3.81
N ILE A 91 -13.07 1.82 5.06
CA ILE A 91 -13.88 2.37 6.16
C ILE A 91 -13.01 2.81 7.32
N GLU A 92 -13.57 3.68 8.17
CA GLU A 92 -12.93 4.07 9.42
C GLU A 92 -12.83 2.90 10.40
N GLN A 93 -11.76 2.88 11.15
CA GLN A 93 -11.60 1.95 12.27
C GLN A 93 -12.27 2.52 13.52
N SER A 94 -12.82 1.64 14.35
CA SER A 94 -13.36 2.00 15.67
C SER A 94 -12.30 2.58 16.60
N LYS A 95 -11.04 2.20 16.40
CA LYS A 95 -9.89 2.73 17.13
C LYS A 95 -8.85 3.25 16.16
N ILE A 96 -8.43 4.49 16.35
CA ILE A 96 -7.36 5.13 15.59
C ILE A 96 -6.01 4.66 16.16
N TYR A 97 -5.10 4.26 15.26
CA TYR A 97 -3.75 3.84 15.62
C TYR A 97 -2.74 4.84 15.05
N HIS A 98 -2.24 5.73 15.89
CA HIS A 98 -1.18 6.68 15.55
C HIS A 98 0.00 6.49 16.51
N GLY A 99 1.12 5.97 16.00
CA GLY A 99 2.31 5.70 16.81
C GLY A 99 2.22 4.46 17.71
N PHE A 100 1.26 3.58 17.47
CA PHE A 100 1.13 2.35 18.26
C PHE A 100 1.91 1.21 17.63
N GLN A 101 2.65 0.48 18.46
CA GLN A 101 3.20 -0.80 18.06
C GLN A 101 2.10 -1.88 18.12
N SER A 102 1.97 -2.66 17.06
CA SER A 102 1.03 -3.78 16.97
C SER A 102 1.75 -5.03 16.51
N GLU A 103 1.29 -6.18 16.97
CA GLU A 103 1.74 -7.48 16.48
C GLU A 103 0.90 -7.88 15.28
N VAL A 104 1.58 -8.31 14.22
CA VAL A 104 0.99 -8.83 12.99
C VAL A 104 1.35 -10.30 12.86
N LEU A 105 0.35 -11.12 12.55
CA LEU A 105 0.49 -12.55 12.32
C LEU A 105 0.39 -12.85 10.83
N VAL A 106 1.33 -13.64 10.31
CA VAL A 106 1.23 -14.25 8.98
C VAL A 106 0.24 -15.41 9.05
N ASN A 107 -0.91 -15.26 8.43
CA ASN A 107 -1.98 -16.27 8.42
C ASN A 107 -2.04 -17.10 7.13
N LYS A 108 -1.36 -16.66 6.07
CA LYS A 108 -1.17 -17.42 4.84
C LYS A 108 0.28 -17.31 4.36
N SER A 109 0.92 -18.44 4.09
CA SER A 109 2.29 -18.45 3.56
C SER A 109 2.40 -17.76 2.20
N SER A 110 3.50 -17.07 1.99
CA SER A 110 3.88 -16.43 0.74
C SER A 110 5.33 -16.80 0.38
N LYS A 111 5.84 -16.29 -0.74
CA LYS A 111 7.27 -16.44 -1.08
C LYS A 111 8.21 -15.78 -0.07
N LEU A 112 7.71 -14.83 0.74
CA LEU A 112 8.52 -14.05 1.66
C LEU A 112 8.38 -14.50 3.12
N PHE A 113 7.22 -15.03 3.51
CA PHE A 113 6.92 -15.32 4.91
C PHE A 113 6.14 -16.62 5.06
N ASN A 114 6.50 -17.38 6.09
CA ASN A 114 5.78 -18.61 6.48
C ASN A 114 4.62 -18.30 7.44
N THR A 115 3.55 -19.06 7.33
CA THR A 115 2.41 -19.01 8.26
C THR A 115 2.88 -19.19 9.72
N GLY A 116 2.26 -18.44 10.63
CA GLY A 116 2.57 -18.45 12.06
C GLY A 116 3.67 -17.45 12.47
N ARG A 117 4.43 -16.89 11.53
CA ARG A 117 5.42 -15.87 11.84
C ARG A 117 4.75 -14.58 12.33
N LYS A 118 5.35 -13.95 13.34
CA LYS A 118 4.85 -12.71 13.92
C LYS A 118 5.87 -11.59 13.77
N PHE A 119 5.35 -10.38 13.59
CA PHE A 119 6.16 -9.15 13.48
C PHE A 119 5.56 -8.06 14.34
N LYS A 120 6.42 -7.23 14.92
CA LYS A 120 6.01 -5.96 15.52
C LYS A 120 6.11 -4.87 14.47
N VAL A 121 5.03 -4.12 14.26
CA VAL A 121 4.95 -3.04 13.28
C VAL A 121 4.43 -1.76 13.91
N GLY A 122 4.96 -0.62 13.50
CA GLY A 122 4.37 0.68 13.81
C GLY A 122 3.11 0.91 12.97
N ARG A 123 2.03 1.35 13.62
CA ARG A 123 0.76 1.66 12.94
C ARG A 123 0.46 3.15 13.01
N TYR A 124 0.09 3.69 11.86
CA TYR A 124 -0.26 5.11 11.67
C TYR A 124 -1.46 5.23 10.73
N HIS A 125 -2.55 4.50 10.99
CA HIS A 125 -3.72 4.56 10.11
C HIS A 125 -5.04 4.54 10.89
N SER A 126 -6.01 5.29 10.39
CA SER A 126 -7.39 5.37 10.88
C SER A 126 -8.37 4.57 10.01
N LEU A 127 -7.98 4.20 8.81
CA LEU A 127 -8.80 3.48 7.85
C LEU A 127 -8.39 2.00 7.75
N LYS A 128 -9.34 1.15 7.36
CA LYS A 128 -9.13 -0.28 7.10
C LYS A 128 -10.00 -0.78 5.95
N LEU A 129 -9.63 -1.93 5.41
CA LEU A 129 -10.49 -2.71 4.52
C LEU A 129 -11.78 -3.11 5.24
N LYS A 130 -12.93 -2.88 4.61
CA LYS A 130 -14.20 -3.49 5.03
C LYS A 130 -14.23 -4.95 4.56
N GLU A 131 -14.39 -5.86 5.50
CA GLU A 131 -14.49 -7.29 5.22
C GLU A 131 -15.94 -7.79 5.43
N PRO A 132 -16.38 -8.85 4.75
CA PRO A 132 -15.60 -9.64 3.81
C PRO A 132 -15.34 -8.91 2.49
N PHE A 133 -14.13 -9.08 1.95
CA PHE A 133 -13.75 -8.65 0.61
C PHE A 133 -13.08 -9.81 -0.09
N VAL A 134 -13.64 -10.23 -1.20
CA VAL A 134 -13.10 -11.31 -2.03
C VAL A 134 -12.81 -10.74 -3.41
N ALA A 135 -11.57 -10.85 -3.84
CA ALA A 135 -11.16 -10.55 -5.20
C ALA A 135 -10.25 -11.68 -5.70
N GLU A 136 -10.47 -12.10 -6.92
CA GLU A 136 -9.88 -13.32 -7.53
C GLU A 136 -8.34 -13.36 -7.44
N ASN A 137 -7.70 -12.19 -7.39
CA ASN A 137 -6.23 -12.08 -7.44
C ASN A 137 -5.61 -11.54 -6.14
N PHE A 138 -6.36 -11.55 -5.02
CA PHE A 138 -5.88 -11.03 -3.75
C PHE A 138 -6.06 -12.02 -2.63
N ASP A 139 -4.99 -12.21 -1.89
CA ASP A 139 -4.98 -12.98 -0.65
C ASP A 139 -4.62 -12.07 0.52
N ILE A 140 -5.33 -12.19 1.63
CA ILE A 140 -4.92 -11.56 2.88
C ILE A 140 -3.88 -12.48 3.52
N THR A 141 -2.64 -12.05 3.52
CA THR A 141 -1.53 -12.85 4.05
C THR A 141 -1.16 -12.53 5.47
N MET A 142 -1.48 -11.32 5.94
CA MET A 142 -1.17 -10.88 7.31
C MET A 142 -2.34 -10.13 7.95
N ARG A 143 -2.50 -10.35 9.25
CA ARG A 143 -3.53 -9.67 10.08
C ARG A 143 -2.95 -9.13 11.37
N CYS A 144 -3.46 -8.00 11.82
CA CYS A 144 -3.20 -7.53 13.17
C CYS A 144 -3.83 -8.48 14.19
N VAL A 145 -3.02 -8.94 15.16
CA VAL A 145 -3.46 -9.90 16.18
C VAL A 145 -4.63 -9.36 17.03
N ILE A 146 -4.59 -8.08 17.39
CA ILE A 146 -5.59 -7.47 18.28
C ILE A 146 -6.85 -7.07 17.53
N SER A 147 -6.74 -6.41 16.39
CA SER A 147 -7.89 -5.85 15.67
C SER A 147 -8.45 -6.77 14.57
N GLY A 148 -7.74 -7.84 14.22
CA GLY A 148 -8.08 -8.71 13.09
C GLY A 148 -7.94 -8.05 11.71
N ALA A 149 -7.65 -6.74 11.64
CA ALA A 149 -7.58 -6.02 10.38
C ALA A 149 -6.54 -6.61 9.42
N ALA A 150 -6.88 -6.66 8.14
CA ALA A 150 -5.95 -7.02 7.07
C ALA A 150 -4.79 -6.00 7.03
N MET A 151 -3.55 -6.51 7.00
CA MET A 151 -2.32 -5.71 7.01
C MET A 151 -1.47 -5.92 5.74
N SER A 152 -1.72 -7.01 5.02
CA SER A 152 -1.09 -7.35 3.74
C SER A 152 -1.98 -8.31 2.98
#